data_b2719c051ee96b5f769684f6b8b54006
#
_entry.id   b2719c051ee96b5f769684f6b8b54006
#
_cell.length_a   1.000
_cell.length_b   1.000
_cell.length_c   1.000
_cell.angle_alpha   90.00
_cell.angle_beta   90.00
_cell.angle_gamma   90.00
#
_symmetry.space_group_name_H-M   'P 1'
#
loop_
_entity.id
_entity.type
_entity.pdbx_description
1 polymer ?
#
loop_
_entity_poly.entity_id
_entity_poly.type
_entity_poly.pdbx_seq_one_letter_code
_entity_poly.pdbx_strand_id
1 'polypeptide(L)'
;MNAADFIVLILVAIAAVNGWRSGGSTLIFAYSGFFLGLAVGWFAGKFFALNISNDIHSHFFKLLVGMLILFVPAIIVGSLGHLLGLKIHLWFKRKGLQTIDTTAGILVAVVATLLFCWIFASLMANSPITELDSQIQNSRILRALNETLPALPLDGFRSLINDSGLPAVFNNFAPLPAGSVTEASSQQVQQVVNMDQKSMVKVVGQGCGQIQEGSGFVVKAGYVVTNAHVIAGIPNPTVQDQNGVFHRTTVIYYNPEYDLAVMRVYGLDEPPLTFVPNLLAPGTKTVILGYPEGGPFNAQPGGILQEFRAEGSDIYNQNTTIRNIYQVQAYIRPGNSGGPMLTLNGQVAGIVFSRSTTENDVGYALVSTGVSKRVQQALANPSPTSTEGCTN
;
A
#
# COMPACT_ATOMS: atom_id res chain seq x y z
N MET A 1 -13.71 19.85 -0.57
CA MET A 1 -12.54 20.31 0.22
C MET A 1 -12.72 19.79 1.62
N ASN A 2 -11.69 19.17 2.16
CA ASN A 2 -11.68 18.60 3.51
C ASN A 2 -10.71 19.39 4.43
N ALA A 3 -10.48 18.94 5.68
CA ALA A 3 -9.60 19.64 6.61
C ALA A 3 -8.16 19.76 6.09
N ALA A 4 -7.64 18.74 5.40
CA ALA A 4 -6.29 18.79 4.82
C ALA A 4 -6.19 19.88 3.74
N ASP A 5 -7.18 20.07 2.88
CA ASP A 5 -7.21 21.16 1.89
C ASP A 5 -7.14 22.53 2.57
N PHE A 6 -7.89 22.74 3.65
CA PHE A 6 -7.86 24.01 4.39
C PHE A 6 -6.50 24.25 5.03
N ILE A 7 -5.88 23.22 5.60
CA ILE A 7 -4.52 23.33 6.18
C ILE A 7 -3.52 23.73 5.09
N VAL A 8 -3.55 23.07 3.93
CA VAL A 8 -2.66 23.38 2.81
C VAL A 8 -2.87 24.83 2.36
N LEU A 9 -4.11 25.29 2.20
CA LEU A 9 -4.39 26.68 1.81
C LEU A 9 -3.89 27.70 2.83
N ILE A 10 -4.05 27.44 4.13
CA ILE A 10 -3.52 28.30 5.18
C ILE A 10 -1.99 28.35 5.12
N LEU A 11 -1.33 27.21 4.97
CA LEU A 11 0.13 27.14 4.84
C LEU A 11 0.62 27.91 3.61
N VAL A 12 -0.06 27.76 2.46
CA VAL A 12 0.25 28.49 1.22
C VAL A 12 0.06 29.99 1.41
N ALA A 13 -1.01 30.44 2.09
CA ALA A 13 -1.23 31.87 2.37
C ALA A 13 -0.13 32.44 3.27
N ILE A 14 0.24 31.74 4.34
CA ILE A 14 1.34 32.11 5.22
C ILE A 14 2.66 32.19 4.45
N ALA A 15 2.93 31.19 3.60
CA ALA A 15 4.12 31.12 2.78
C ALA A 15 4.18 32.28 1.77
N ALA A 16 3.07 32.63 1.13
CA ALA A 16 3.00 33.76 0.21
C ALA A 16 3.33 35.09 0.91
N VAL A 17 2.78 35.33 2.10
CA VAL A 17 3.10 36.53 2.92
C VAL A 17 4.58 36.53 3.32
N ASN A 18 5.11 35.38 3.71
CA ASN A 18 6.52 35.23 4.07
C ASN A 18 7.44 35.46 2.86
N GLY A 19 7.05 34.90 1.70
CA GLY A 19 7.75 35.12 0.43
C GLY A 19 7.80 36.56 -0.01
N TRP A 20 6.70 37.29 0.18
CA TRP A 20 6.64 38.75 -0.07
C TRP A 20 7.62 39.54 0.81
N ARG A 21 7.76 39.16 2.09
CA ARG A 21 8.65 39.82 3.06
C ARG A 21 10.13 39.48 2.87
N SER A 22 10.43 38.23 2.57
CA SER A 22 11.79 37.69 2.55
C SER A 22 12.52 37.93 1.22
N GLY A 23 11.77 38.02 0.10
CA GLY A 23 12.31 38.11 -1.26
C GLY A 23 12.73 36.76 -1.83
N GLY A 24 12.69 36.67 -3.15
CA GLY A 24 12.94 35.41 -3.89
C GLY A 24 14.37 34.90 -3.75
N SER A 25 15.34 35.78 -3.82
CA SER A 25 16.75 35.40 -3.65
C SER A 25 16.99 34.70 -2.32
N THR A 26 16.45 35.21 -1.22
CA THR A 26 16.60 34.60 0.11
C THR A 26 15.98 33.20 0.15
N LEU A 27 14.76 33.03 -0.39
CA LEU A 27 14.03 31.75 -0.36
C LEU A 27 14.61 30.72 -1.31
N ILE A 28 15.03 31.12 -2.53
CA ILE A 28 15.65 30.21 -3.49
C ILE A 28 16.88 29.55 -2.86
N PHE A 29 17.76 30.34 -2.27
CA PHE A 29 18.97 29.79 -1.64
C PHE A 29 18.66 28.99 -0.38
N ALA A 30 17.69 29.39 0.43
CA ALA A 30 17.28 28.65 1.62
C ALA A 30 16.68 27.29 1.26
N TYR A 31 15.72 27.25 0.32
CA TYR A 31 15.06 26.01 -0.09
C TYR A 31 15.98 25.10 -0.91
N SER A 32 16.81 25.65 -1.81
CA SER A 32 17.82 24.86 -2.52
C SER A 32 18.81 24.22 -1.55
N GLY A 33 19.24 24.96 -0.53
CA GLY A 33 20.07 24.44 0.55
C GLY A 33 19.36 23.35 1.37
N PHE A 34 18.08 23.54 1.68
CA PHE A 34 17.28 22.56 2.40
C PHE A 34 17.13 21.24 1.62
N PHE A 35 16.79 21.30 0.32
CA PHE A 35 16.67 20.10 -0.50
C PHE A 35 18.02 19.40 -0.73
N LEU A 36 19.09 20.17 -0.88
CA LEU A 36 20.45 19.61 -0.94
C LEU A 36 20.81 18.90 0.37
N GLY A 37 20.47 19.50 1.52
CA GLY A 37 20.66 18.90 2.83
C GLY A 37 19.82 17.64 3.04
N LEU A 38 18.57 17.59 2.52
CA LEU A 38 17.75 16.38 2.49
C LEU A 38 18.40 15.27 1.68
N ALA A 39 18.98 15.59 0.52
CA ALA A 39 19.71 14.60 -0.29
C ALA A 39 20.90 14.04 0.48
N VAL A 40 21.67 14.88 1.17
CA VAL A 40 22.79 14.42 2.03
C VAL A 40 22.26 13.53 3.17
N GLY A 41 21.17 13.94 3.83
CA GLY A 41 20.53 13.16 4.89
C GLY A 41 20.01 11.82 4.40
N TRP A 42 19.46 11.77 3.18
CA TRP A 42 19.02 10.52 2.55
C TRP A 42 20.16 9.52 2.34
N PHE A 43 21.30 9.96 1.80
CA PHE A 43 22.48 9.10 1.65
C PHE A 43 23.02 8.63 3.01
N ALA A 44 23.09 9.53 3.98
CA ALA A 44 23.48 9.18 5.35
C ALA A 44 22.49 8.19 6.00
N GLY A 45 21.19 8.36 5.74
CA GLY A 45 20.14 7.46 6.23
C GLY A 45 20.25 6.04 5.64
N LYS A 46 20.56 5.92 4.36
CA LYS A 46 20.87 4.60 3.74
C LYS A 46 22.07 3.94 4.40
N PHE A 47 23.15 4.67 4.63
CA PHE A 47 24.33 4.14 5.31
C PHE A 47 24.00 3.70 6.75
N PHE A 48 23.21 4.48 7.48
CA PHE A 48 22.74 4.14 8.82
C PHE A 48 21.88 2.87 8.83
N ALA A 49 20.92 2.76 7.91
CA ALA A 49 20.03 1.61 7.79
C ALA A 49 20.81 0.32 7.52
N LEU A 50 21.84 0.38 6.66
CA LEU A 50 22.63 -0.80 6.28
C LEU A 50 23.64 -1.25 7.36
N ASN A 51 24.16 -0.34 8.17
CA ASN A 51 25.32 -0.62 9.02
C ASN A 51 25.06 -0.53 10.54
N ILE A 52 24.06 0.23 10.98
CA ILE A 52 23.88 0.58 12.41
C ILE A 52 22.49 0.25 12.94
N SER A 53 21.47 0.17 12.07
CA SER A 53 20.08 -0.01 12.52
C SER A 53 19.83 -1.32 13.27
N ASN A 54 20.61 -2.36 13.00
CA ASN A 54 20.45 -3.68 13.62
C ASN A 54 20.82 -3.70 15.12
N ASP A 55 21.65 -2.76 15.55
CA ASP A 55 22.08 -2.67 16.97
C ASP A 55 21.06 -1.94 17.85
N ILE A 56 20.03 -1.32 17.24
CA ILE A 56 19.00 -0.57 17.95
C ILE A 56 17.73 -1.43 18.06
N HIS A 57 17.39 -1.86 19.27
CA HIS A 57 16.25 -2.73 19.54
C HIS A 57 14.89 -1.99 19.62
N SER A 58 14.87 -0.67 19.80
CA SER A 58 13.65 0.12 19.93
C SER A 58 13.22 0.74 18.59
N HIS A 59 12.05 0.40 18.07
CA HIS A 59 11.45 0.99 16.87
C HIS A 59 11.31 2.51 16.96
N PHE A 60 10.88 3.02 18.11
CA PHE A 60 10.75 4.47 18.33
C PHE A 60 12.10 5.18 18.21
N PHE A 61 13.16 4.58 18.77
CA PHE A 61 14.50 5.17 18.71
C PHE A 61 15.09 5.13 17.30
N LYS A 62 14.83 4.07 16.52
CA LYS A 62 15.19 3.99 15.09
C LYS A 62 14.55 5.12 14.28
N LEU A 63 13.25 5.34 14.48
CA LEU A 63 12.50 6.43 13.82
C LEU A 63 13.08 7.80 14.17
N LEU A 64 13.33 8.04 15.47
CA LEU A 64 13.88 9.32 15.93
C LEU A 64 15.25 9.59 15.30
N VAL A 65 16.15 8.61 15.33
CA VAL A 65 17.48 8.73 14.75
C VAL A 65 17.41 8.90 13.23
N GLY A 66 16.56 8.15 12.54
CA GLY A 66 16.34 8.30 11.10
C GLY A 66 15.84 9.70 10.72
N MET A 67 14.90 10.26 11.48
CA MET A 67 14.44 11.63 11.29
C MET A 67 15.57 12.66 11.54
N LEU A 68 16.34 12.48 12.59
CA LEU A 68 17.48 13.38 12.87
C LEU A 68 18.51 13.32 11.72
N ILE A 69 18.88 12.14 11.24
CA ILE A 69 19.83 11.98 10.13
C ILE A 69 19.31 12.66 8.85
N LEU A 70 18.00 12.62 8.60
CA LEU A 70 17.40 13.24 7.42
C LEU A 70 17.29 14.76 7.55
N PHE A 71 16.78 15.27 8.67
CA PHE A 71 16.42 16.69 8.80
C PHE A 71 17.54 17.58 9.33
N VAL A 72 18.48 17.07 10.12
CA VAL A 72 19.59 17.91 10.65
C VAL A 72 20.46 18.49 9.51
N PRO A 73 20.94 17.70 8.52
CA PRO A 73 21.65 18.25 7.37
C PRO A 73 20.79 19.25 6.57
N ALA A 74 19.50 18.96 6.39
CA ALA A 74 18.58 19.85 5.68
C ALA A 74 18.46 21.23 6.36
N ILE A 75 18.34 21.27 7.68
CA ILE A 75 18.27 22.52 8.45
C ILE A 75 19.59 23.27 8.38
N ILE A 76 20.72 22.61 8.53
CA ILE A 76 22.04 23.23 8.50
C ILE A 76 22.32 23.86 7.13
N VAL A 77 22.19 23.07 6.04
CA VAL A 77 22.49 23.55 4.68
C VAL A 77 21.46 24.59 4.24
N GLY A 78 20.19 24.43 4.62
CA GLY A 78 19.13 25.43 4.40
C GLY A 78 19.41 26.77 5.10
N SER A 79 19.92 26.73 6.32
CA SER A 79 20.30 27.96 7.09
C SER A 79 21.49 28.65 6.44
N LEU A 80 22.49 27.91 5.98
CA LEU A 80 23.62 28.50 5.23
C LEU A 80 23.14 29.12 3.91
N GLY A 81 22.23 28.46 3.19
CA GLY A 81 21.59 29.00 2.00
C GLY A 81 20.84 30.29 2.29
N HIS A 82 20.08 30.35 3.38
CA HIS A 82 19.38 31.58 3.82
C HIS A 82 20.35 32.74 4.02
N LEU A 83 21.48 32.54 4.70
CA LEU A 83 22.48 33.59 4.93
C LEU A 83 23.09 34.10 3.60
N LEU A 84 23.32 33.23 2.64
CA LEU A 84 23.80 33.64 1.30
C LEU A 84 22.71 34.42 0.55
N GLY A 85 21.48 33.95 0.59
CA GLY A 85 20.32 34.61 -0.03
C GLY A 85 20.06 36.00 0.49
N LEU A 86 20.24 36.24 1.80
CA LEU A 86 20.12 37.58 2.41
C LEU A 86 21.12 38.58 1.81
N LYS A 87 22.37 38.19 1.54
CA LYS A 87 23.36 39.07 0.92
C LYS A 87 22.92 39.47 -0.49
N ILE A 88 22.33 38.55 -1.24
CA ILE A 88 21.82 38.78 -2.59
C ILE A 88 20.57 39.63 -2.57
N HIS A 89 19.64 39.42 -1.64
CA HIS A 89 18.45 40.23 -1.45
C HIS A 89 18.81 41.72 -1.20
N LEU A 90 19.81 42.00 -0.34
CA LEU A 90 20.29 43.33 -0.10
C LEU A 90 20.93 43.97 -1.34
N TRP A 91 21.58 43.20 -2.19
CA TRP A 91 22.11 43.67 -3.46
C TRP A 91 21.00 44.05 -4.46
N PHE A 92 19.93 43.19 -4.60
CA PHE A 92 18.75 43.48 -5.42
C PHE A 92 18.06 44.77 -4.96
N LYS A 93 17.91 44.94 -3.64
CA LYS A 93 17.32 46.17 -3.06
C LYS A 93 18.12 47.44 -3.43
N ARG A 94 19.46 47.37 -3.36
CA ARG A 94 20.34 48.50 -3.75
C ARG A 94 20.24 48.82 -5.25
N LYS A 95 19.91 47.84 -6.11
CA LYS A 95 19.76 48.03 -7.56
C LYS A 95 18.36 48.44 -8.01
N GLY A 96 17.40 48.64 -7.12
CA GLY A 96 16.02 48.98 -7.46
C GLY A 96 15.19 47.82 -8.03
N LEU A 97 15.68 46.57 -7.91
CA LEU A 97 15.02 45.39 -8.43
C LEU A 97 14.15 44.67 -7.37
N GLN A 98 13.74 45.38 -6.35
CA GLN A 98 13.02 44.82 -5.20
C GLN A 98 11.69 44.16 -5.61
N THR A 99 10.92 44.74 -6.57
CA THR A 99 9.64 44.21 -6.98
C THR A 99 9.78 42.84 -7.63
N ILE A 100 10.81 42.63 -8.47
CA ILE A 100 11.10 41.37 -9.09
C ILE A 100 11.44 40.30 -8.04
N ASP A 101 12.31 40.65 -7.10
CA ASP A 101 12.72 39.75 -6.02
C ASP A 101 11.53 39.37 -5.12
N THR A 102 10.65 40.31 -4.82
CA THR A 102 9.45 40.09 -4.00
C THR A 102 8.44 39.15 -4.70
N THR A 103 8.16 39.37 -5.99
CA THR A 103 7.25 38.50 -6.78
C THR A 103 7.80 37.10 -6.92
N ALA A 104 9.11 36.97 -7.21
CA ALA A 104 9.78 35.69 -7.20
C ALA A 104 9.70 34.98 -5.84
N GLY A 105 9.77 35.77 -4.75
CA GLY A 105 9.64 35.25 -3.39
C GLY A 105 8.29 34.60 -3.11
N ILE A 106 7.20 35.21 -3.54
CA ILE A 106 5.86 34.66 -3.40
C ILE A 106 5.77 33.34 -4.15
N LEU A 107 6.19 33.32 -5.43
CA LEU A 107 6.11 32.13 -6.27
C LEU A 107 6.91 30.95 -5.68
N VAL A 108 8.16 31.21 -5.29
CA VAL A 108 9.05 30.20 -4.72
C VAL A 108 8.50 29.67 -3.39
N ALA A 109 7.98 30.54 -2.52
CA ALA A 109 7.39 30.14 -1.24
C ALA A 109 6.16 29.24 -1.44
N VAL A 110 5.27 29.58 -2.36
CA VAL A 110 4.07 28.80 -2.67
C VAL A 110 4.45 27.43 -3.21
N VAL A 111 5.32 27.38 -4.23
CA VAL A 111 5.75 26.12 -4.86
C VAL A 111 6.46 25.22 -3.83
N ALA A 112 7.39 25.76 -3.06
CA ALA A 112 8.10 24.98 -2.04
C ALA A 112 7.16 24.45 -0.94
N THR A 113 6.15 25.23 -0.53
CA THR A 113 5.15 24.78 0.45
C THR A 113 4.26 23.68 -0.12
N LEU A 114 3.82 23.79 -1.37
CA LEU A 114 3.04 22.73 -2.02
C LEU A 114 3.85 21.43 -2.15
N LEU A 115 5.12 21.52 -2.56
CA LEU A 115 6.02 20.37 -2.62
C LEU A 115 6.23 19.74 -1.24
N PHE A 116 6.43 20.56 -0.20
CA PHE A 116 6.56 20.08 1.17
C PHE A 116 5.29 19.34 1.63
N CYS A 117 4.12 19.94 1.40
CA CYS A 117 2.84 19.30 1.75
C CYS A 117 2.65 17.98 0.99
N TRP A 118 3.02 17.93 -0.28
CA TRP A 118 2.94 16.71 -1.08
C TRP A 118 3.91 15.62 -0.59
N ILE A 119 5.18 15.96 -0.29
CA ILE A 119 6.15 15.02 0.28
C ILE A 119 5.65 14.50 1.63
N PHE A 120 5.21 15.39 2.52
CA PHE A 120 4.69 15.02 3.83
C PHE A 120 3.45 14.11 3.71
N ALA A 121 2.51 14.48 2.86
CA ALA A 121 1.32 13.67 2.61
C ALA A 121 1.68 12.31 2.02
N SER A 122 2.63 12.25 1.09
CA SER A 122 3.11 10.98 0.51
C SER A 122 3.81 10.09 1.53
N LEU A 123 4.49 10.65 2.53
CA LEU A 123 5.07 9.89 3.65
C LEU A 123 4.00 9.37 4.60
N MET A 124 2.98 10.18 4.87
CA MET A 124 1.90 9.85 5.82
C MET A 124 0.74 9.08 5.18
N ALA A 125 0.68 8.99 3.86
CA ALA A 125 -0.27 8.15 3.15
C ALA A 125 -0.08 6.67 3.56
N ASN A 126 -1.18 6.00 3.86
CA ASN A 126 -1.23 4.64 4.42
C ASN A 126 -0.65 4.53 5.85
N SER A 127 -0.63 5.63 6.62
CA SER A 127 -0.22 5.59 8.03
C SER A 127 -1.25 4.83 8.89
N PRO A 128 -0.85 4.25 10.03
CA PRO A 128 -1.78 3.57 10.93
C PRO A 128 -2.79 4.52 11.62
N ILE A 129 -2.62 5.84 11.47
CA ILE A 129 -3.54 6.86 11.97
C ILE A 129 -4.65 7.06 10.93
N THR A 130 -5.74 6.29 11.03
CA THR A 130 -6.83 6.22 10.04
C THR A 130 -7.44 7.59 9.72
N GLU A 131 -7.62 8.46 10.72
CA GLU A 131 -8.18 9.80 10.50
C GLU A 131 -7.26 10.69 9.66
N LEU A 132 -5.96 10.68 9.94
CA LEU A 132 -4.96 11.43 9.17
C LEU A 132 -4.87 10.91 7.74
N ASP A 133 -4.81 9.58 7.58
CA ASP A 133 -4.76 8.94 6.27
C ASP A 133 -6.01 9.30 5.45
N SER A 134 -7.21 9.21 6.05
CA SER A 134 -8.45 9.56 5.36
C SER A 134 -8.48 11.01 4.88
N GLN A 135 -8.01 11.96 5.70
CA GLN A 135 -7.94 13.38 5.33
C GLN A 135 -6.93 13.63 4.20
N ILE A 136 -5.79 12.96 4.21
CA ILE A 136 -4.77 13.05 3.16
C ILE A 136 -5.30 12.46 1.85
N GLN A 137 -5.81 11.22 1.88
CA GLN A 137 -6.30 10.52 0.70
C GLN A 137 -7.48 11.24 0.00
N ASN A 138 -8.34 11.90 0.77
CA ASN A 138 -9.51 12.61 0.26
C ASN A 138 -9.26 14.10 -0.03
N SER A 139 -8.03 14.60 0.10
CA SER A 139 -7.68 15.99 -0.23
C SER A 139 -7.60 16.18 -1.75
N ARG A 140 -8.33 17.16 -2.27
CA ARG A 140 -8.32 17.49 -3.70
C ARG A 140 -6.99 18.10 -4.14
N ILE A 141 -6.39 18.94 -3.29
CA ILE A 141 -5.12 19.62 -3.60
C ILE A 141 -3.98 18.62 -3.63
N LEU A 142 -3.88 17.76 -2.60
CA LEU A 142 -2.81 16.76 -2.51
C LEU A 142 -2.93 15.72 -3.62
N ARG A 143 -4.14 15.32 -3.98
CA ARG A 143 -4.39 14.39 -5.07
C ARG A 143 -3.99 14.99 -6.43
N ALA A 144 -4.37 16.26 -6.71
CA ALA A 144 -3.96 16.94 -7.93
C ALA A 144 -2.43 17.06 -8.05
N LEU A 145 -1.74 17.32 -6.93
CA LEU A 145 -0.28 17.32 -6.89
C LEU A 145 0.30 15.94 -7.18
N ASN A 146 -0.30 14.90 -6.63
CA ASN A 146 0.16 13.52 -6.84
C ASN A 146 -0.04 13.03 -8.29
N GLU A 147 -1.08 13.51 -8.98
CA GLU A 147 -1.32 13.19 -10.40
C GLU A 147 -0.33 13.92 -11.34
N THR A 148 0.20 15.07 -10.92
CA THR A 148 1.09 15.91 -11.74
C THR A 148 2.57 15.69 -11.47
N LEU A 149 2.92 15.20 -10.29
CA LEU A 149 4.31 15.00 -9.85
C LEU A 149 4.72 13.53 -9.94
N PRO A 150 5.99 13.23 -10.23
CA PRO A 150 6.47 11.84 -10.29
C PRO A 150 6.41 11.16 -8.92
N ALA A 151 6.17 9.85 -8.89
CA ALA A 151 6.19 9.08 -7.66
C ALA A 151 7.54 9.21 -6.93
N LEU A 152 7.49 9.43 -5.61
CA LEU A 152 8.70 9.53 -4.79
C LEU A 152 9.20 8.11 -4.43
N PRO A 153 10.50 7.81 -4.54
CA PRO A 153 11.07 6.53 -4.15
C PRO A 153 11.22 6.45 -2.61
N LEU A 154 10.09 6.37 -1.91
CA LEU A 154 10.02 6.43 -0.44
C LEU A 154 9.92 5.05 0.23
N ASP A 155 10.06 3.95 -0.51
CA ASP A 155 9.82 2.58 -0.04
C ASP A 155 10.64 2.24 1.20
N GLY A 156 11.92 2.59 1.23
CA GLY A 156 12.79 2.36 2.39
C GLY A 156 12.45 3.22 3.62
N PHE A 157 11.74 4.33 3.48
CA PHE A 157 11.29 5.14 4.61
C PHE A 157 9.92 4.71 5.12
N ARG A 158 9.06 4.27 4.21
CA ARG A 158 7.72 3.75 4.55
C ARG A 158 7.77 2.45 5.34
N SER A 159 8.73 1.56 5.06
CA SER A 159 8.93 0.34 5.83
C SER A 159 9.21 0.60 7.31
N LEU A 160 9.72 1.80 7.66
CA LEU A 160 9.95 2.20 9.05
C LEU A 160 8.69 2.69 9.77
N ILE A 161 7.65 3.09 9.02
CA ILE A 161 6.42 3.71 9.57
C ILE A 161 5.24 2.73 9.55
N ASN A 162 5.17 1.84 8.55
CA ASN A 162 4.03 0.93 8.37
C ASN A 162 4.20 -0.38 9.15
N ASP A 163 3.57 -0.43 10.31
CA ASP A 163 3.50 -1.64 11.17
C ASP A 163 2.15 -2.38 11.00
N SER A 164 1.46 -2.20 9.87
CA SER A 164 0.09 -2.70 9.68
C SER A 164 -0.02 -4.17 9.27
N GLY A 165 1.10 -4.84 8.98
CA GLY A 165 1.14 -6.26 8.56
C GLY A 165 0.44 -6.58 7.23
N LEU A 166 -0.16 -5.59 6.56
CA LEU A 166 -0.78 -5.73 5.25
C LEU A 166 0.07 -5.03 4.18
N PRO A 167 0.25 -5.64 3.00
CA PRO A 167 0.99 -5.00 1.92
C PRO A 167 0.30 -3.71 1.49
N ALA A 168 1.06 -2.62 1.34
CA ALA A 168 0.55 -1.37 0.81
C ALA A 168 0.13 -1.55 -0.65
N VAL A 169 -1.15 -1.26 -0.94
CA VAL A 169 -1.69 -1.39 -2.31
C VAL A 169 -1.15 -0.28 -3.20
N PHE A 170 -0.90 0.89 -2.62
CA PHE A 170 -0.47 2.09 -3.33
C PHE A 170 0.78 2.69 -2.69
N ASN A 171 1.71 3.10 -3.55
CA ASN A 171 2.89 3.84 -3.08
C ASN A 171 2.53 5.30 -2.73
N ASN A 172 1.42 5.83 -3.25
CA ASN A 172 0.97 7.19 -3.03
C ASN A 172 -0.51 7.22 -2.59
N PHE A 173 -1.37 7.85 -3.39
CA PHE A 173 -2.80 7.99 -3.10
C PHE A 173 -3.60 6.88 -3.80
N ALA A 174 -4.53 6.26 -3.06
CA ALA A 174 -5.48 5.35 -3.66
C ALA A 174 -6.39 6.10 -4.65
N PRO A 175 -6.78 5.50 -5.80
CA PRO A 175 -7.80 6.08 -6.66
C PRO A 175 -9.11 6.25 -5.90
N LEU A 176 -9.86 7.31 -6.23
CA LEU A 176 -11.21 7.46 -5.69
C LEU A 176 -12.10 6.31 -6.16
N PRO A 177 -13.00 5.79 -5.32
CA PRO A 177 -13.99 4.81 -5.74
C PRO A 177 -14.81 5.34 -6.93
N ALA A 178 -15.10 4.49 -7.90
CA ALA A 178 -15.89 4.82 -9.09
C ALA A 178 -17.41 4.99 -8.81
N GLY A 179 -17.79 5.23 -7.58
CA GLY A 179 -19.17 5.28 -7.09
C GLY A 179 -19.55 4.05 -6.28
N SER A 180 -20.85 3.83 -6.08
CA SER A 180 -21.38 2.63 -5.44
C SER A 180 -21.91 1.66 -6.50
N VAL A 181 -21.83 0.36 -6.20
CA VAL A 181 -22.38 -0.70 -7.06
C VAL A 181 -23.43 -1.50 -6.31
N THR A 182 -24.37 -2.10 -7.04
CA THR A 182 -25.35 -2.99 -6.44
C THR A 182 -24.68 -4.32 -6.10
N GLU A 183 -24.61 -4.64 -4.82
CA GLU A 183 -24.07 -5.91 -4.34
C GLU A 183 -24.95 -7.11 -4.65
N ALA A 184 -24.43 -8.32 -4.47
CA ALA A 184 -25.20 -9.55 -4.55
C ALA A 184 -26.26 -9.60 -3.44
N SER A 185 -27.46 -10.09 -3.77
CA SER A 185 -28.51 -10.31 -2.77
C SER A 185 -28.16 -11.49 -1.85
N SER A 186 -28.76 -11.55 -0.66
CA SER A 186 -28.56 -12.67 0.27
C SER A 186 -28.84 -14.04 -0.37
N GLN A 187 -29.85 -14.12 -1.26
CA GLN A 187 -30.15 -15.35 -2.00
C GLN A 187 -29.02 -15.72 -2.96
N GLN A 188 -28.44 -14.75 -3.70
CA GLN A 188 -27.31 -14.96 -4.59
C GLN A 188 -26.06 -15.38 -3.82
N VAL A 189 -25.79 -14.77 -2.67
CA VAL A 189 -24.69 -15.18 -1.78
C VAL A 189 -24.87 -16.64 -1.36
N GLN A 190 -26.07 -17.02 -0.90
CA GLN A 190 -26.33 -18.39 -0.46
C GLN A 190 -26.22 -19.42 -1.60
N GLN A 191 -26.57 -19.05 -2.83
CA GLN A 191 -26.37 -19.92 -3.99
C GLN A 191 -24.88 -20.19 -4.24
N VAL A 192 -24.01 -19.16 -4.21
CA VAL A 192 -22.57 -19.32 -4.35
C VAL A 192 -21.99 -20.14 -3.19
N VAL A 193 -22.42 -19.90 -1.95
CA VAL A 193 -22.00 -20.69 -0.79
C VAL A 193 -22.31 -22.17 -1.01
N ASN A 194 -23.54 -22.52 -1.42
CA ASN A 194 -23.93 -23.90 -1.63
C ASN A 194 -23.12 -24.62 -2.73
N MET A 195 -22.65 -23.86 -3.74
CA MET A 195 -21.82 -24.42 -4.81
C MET A 195 -20.35 -24.61 -4.37
N ASP A 196 -19.78 -23.60 -3.69
CA ASP A 196 -18.33 -23.41 -3.66
C ASP A 196 -17.68 -23.47 -2.27
N GLN A 197 -18.47 -23.48 -1.17
CA GLN A 197 -17.90 -23.50 0.19
C GLN A 197 -16.96 -24.68 0.45
N LYS A 198 -17.19 -25.85 -0.17
CA LYS A 198 -16.34 -27.04 -0.02
C LYS A 198 -14.93 -26.83 -0.56
N SER A 199 -14.78 -25.93 -1.53
CA SER A 199 -13.48 -25.59 -2.10
C SER A 199 -12.67 -24.65 -1.22
N MET A 200 -13.26 -24.14 -0.13
CA MET A 200 -12.63 -23.18 0.78
C MET A 200 -11.84 -23.86 1.88
N VAL A 201 -10.70 -23.30 2.19
CA VAL A 201 -9.84 -23.75 3.29
C VAL A 201 -9.33 -22.58 4.10
N LYS A 202 -9.09 -22.81 5.39
CA LYS A 202 -8.36 -21.88 6.24
C LYS A 202 -6.87 -22.21 6.14
N VAL A 203 -6.05 -21.20 5.91
CA VAL A 203 -4.58 -21.31 5.92
C VAL A 203 -4.09 -20.85 7.29
N VAL A 204 -3.29 -21.70 7.96
CA VAL A 204 -2.81 -21.43 9.32
C VAL A 204 -1.34 -21.80 9.40
N GLY A 205 -0.58 -21.00 10.10
CA GLY A 205 0.81 -21.33 10.39
C GLY A 205 1.39 -20.52 11.53
N GLN A 206 2.44 -21.06 12.16
CA GLN A 206 3.20 -20.35 13.16
C GLN A 206 4.52 -19.86 12.55
N GLY A 207 4.68 -18.57 12.54
CA GLY A 207 5.87 -17.88 12.04
C GLY A 207 5.98 -16.50 12.66
N CYS A 208 7.16 -15.91 12.61
CA CYS A 208 7.35 -14.52 13.04
C CYS A 208 6.91 -14.23 14.48
N GLY A 209 6.95 -15.24 15.36
CA GLY A 209 6.55 -15.12 16.77
C GLY A 209 5.04 -15.09 17.02
N GLN A 210 4.21 -15.30 15.98
CA GLN A 210 2.74 -15.27 16.07
C GLN A 210 2.10 -16.37 15.24
N ILE A 211 0.80 -16.62 15.45
CA ILE A 211 -0.04 -17.43 14.58
C ILE A 211 -0.57 -16.49 13.50
N GLN A 212 -0.33 -16.87 12.24
CA GLN A 212 -0.88 -16.18 11.08
C GLN A 212 -2.01 -17.03 10.51
N GLU A 213 -3.12 -16.39 10.16
CA GLU A 213 -4.30 -17.03 9.63
C GLU A 213 -4.80 -16.25 8.40
N GLY A 214 -5.29 -16.99 7.44
CA GLY A 214 -5.86 -16.43 6.23
C GLY A 214 -6.79 -17.42 5.54
N SER A 215 -7.23 -17.07 4.36
CA SER A 215 -8.09 -17.89 3.51
C SER A 215 -7.29 -18.49 2.34
N GLY A 216 -7.80 -19.57 1.81
CA GLY A 216 -7.32 -20.18 0.58
C GLY A 216 -8.44 -20.95 -0.09
N PHE A 217 -8.21 -21.38 -1.31
CA PHE A 217 -9.17 -22.19 -2.05
C PHE A 217 -8.48 -23.18 -2.97
N VAL A 218 -9.18 -24.27 -3.25
CA VAL A 218 -8.68 -25.34 -4.12
C VAL A 218 -8.78 -24.93 -5.58
N VAL A 219 -7.68 -25.08 -6.33
CA VAL A 219 -7.60 -24.77 -7.78
C VAL A 219 -7.38 -26.03 -8.63
N LYS A 220 -6.96 -27.10 -7.99
CA LYS A 220 -6.80 -28.46 -8.53
C LYS A 220 -6.80 -29.42 -7.34
N ALA A 221 -7.25 -30.65 -7.49
CA ALA A 221 -7.21 -31.65 -6.43
C ALA A 221 -5.83 -31.69 -5.76
N GLY A 222 -5.78 -31.45 -4.45
CA GLY A 222 -4.56 -31.37 -3.66
C GLY A 222 -3.70 -30.09 -3.88
N TYR A 223 -4.25 -29.02 -4.47
CA TYR A 223 -3.54 -27.75 -4.65
C TYR A 223 -4.41 -26.57 -4.25
N VAL A 224 -3.84 -25.73 -3.39
CA VAL A 224 -4.51 -24.55 -2.81
C VAL A 224 -3.75 -23.28 -3.18
N VAL A 225 -4.50 -22.24 -3.47
CA VAL A 225 -3.99 -20.87 -3.68
C VAL A 225 -4.32 -20.01 -2.47
N THR A 226 -3.40 -19.13 -2.10
CA THR A 226 -3.54 -18.08 -1.08
C THR A 226 -2.65 -16.89 -1.44
N ASN A 227 -2.65 -15.84 -0.62
CA ASN A 227 -1.67 -14.76 -0.75
C ASN A 227 -0.30 -15.15 -0.16
N ALA A 228 0.76 -14.54 -0.69
CA ALA A 228 2.12 -14.75 -0.18
C ALA A 228 2.26 -14.24 1.26
N HIS A 229 1.69 -13.05 1.56
CA HIS A 229 1.76 -12.47 2.92
C HIS A 229 1.10 -13.34 3.99
N VAL A 230 0.11 -14.17 3.63
CA VAL A 230 -0.55 -15.09 4.58
C VAL A 230 0.40 -16.16 5.11
N ILE A 231 1.39 -16.57 4.31
CA ILE A 231 2.35 -17.62 4.68
C ILE A 231 3.80 -17.13 4.77
N ALA A 232 4.02 -15.82 4.70
CA ALA A 232 5.37 -15.23 4.80
C ALA A 232 6.03 -15.58 6.13
N GLY A 233 7.28 -16.07 6.06
CA GLY A 233 8.04 -16.46 7.26
C GLY A 233 7.49 -17.67 8.01
N ILE A 234 6.53 -18.43 7.45
CA ILE A 234 6.01 -19.67 8.04
C ILE A 234 6.71 -20.86 7.39
N PRO A 235 7.57 -21.59 8.13
CA PRO A 235 8.32 -22.72 7.55
C PRO A 235 7.43 -23.88 7.09
N ASN A 236 6.34 -24.15 7.83
CA ASN A 236 5.44 -25.26 7.59
C ASN A 236 3.98 -24.81 7.69
N PRO A 237 3.47 -24.07 6.71
CA PRO A 237 2.06 -23.71 6.70
C PRO A 237 1.18 -24.96 6.62
N THR A 238 0.00 -24.89 7.25
CA THR A 238 -1.01 -25.94 7.23
C THR A 238 -2.31 -25.40 6.64
N VAL A 239 -3.14 -26.31 6.15
CA VAL A 239 -4.46 -26.00 5.63
C VAL A 239 -5.48 -26.75 6.49
N GLN A 240 -6.51 -26.06 6.94
CA GLN A 240 -7.66 -26.65 7.62
C GLN A 240 -8.86 -26.68 6.66
N ASP A 241 -9.43 -27.85 6.46
CA ASP A 241 -10.63 -28.03 5.63
C ASP A 241 -11.93 -27.63 6.37
N GLN A 242 -13.07 -27.76 5.70
CA GLN A 242 -14.39 -27.43 6.25
C GLN A 242 -14.80 -28.33 7.42
N ASN A 243 -14.19 -29.52 7.54
CA ASN A 243 -14.44 -30.48 8.62
C ASN A 243 -13.55 -30.23 9.83
N GLY A 244 -12.66 -29.22 9.76
CA GLY A 244 -11.70 -28.90 10.80
C GLY A 244 -10.43 -29.75 10.80
N VAL A 245 -10.23 -30.59 9.76
CA VAL A 245 -9.05 -31.45 9.63
C VAL A 245 -7.86 -30.63 9.10
N PHE A 246 -6.71 -30.77 9.77
CA PHE A 246 -5.47 -30.12 9.35
C PHE A 246 -4.69 -30.98 8.38
N HIS A 247 -4.29 -30.41 7.28
CA HIS A 247 -3.52 -31.05 6.22
C HIS A 247 -2.12 -30.44 6.13
N ARG A 248 -1.09 -31.28 5.99
CA ARG A 248 0.27 -30.83 5.71
C ARG A 248 0.37 -30.27 4.31
N THR A 249 1.24 -29.29 4.13
CA THR A 249 1.44 -28.67 2.84
C THR A 249 2.92 -28.64 2.44
N THR A 250 3.15 -28.42 1.16
CA THR A 250 4.44 -28.00 0.60
C THR A 250 4.18 -26.81 -0.30
N VAL A 251 4.81 -25.67 -0.01
CA VAL A 251 4.73 -24.50 -0.87
C VAL A 251 5.49 -24.79 -2.16
N ILE A 252 4.83 -24.61 -3.32
CA ILE A 252 5.40 -24.90 -4.65
C ILE A 252 5.54 -23.65 -5.50
N TYR A 253 4.96 -22.53 -5.05
CA TYR A 253 5.10 -21.23 -5.67
C TYR A 253 4.92 -20.16 -4.59
N TYR A 254 5.82 -19.20 -4.58
CA TYR A 254 5.80 -18.07 -3.67
C TYR A 254 6.30 -16.83 -4.42
N ASN A 255 5.50 -15.80 -4.49
CA ASN A 255 5.84 -14.56 -5.19
C ASN A 255 5.44 -13.35 -4.34
N PRO A 256 6.39 -12.70 -3.66
CA PRO A 256 6.13 -11.55 -2.80
C PRO A 256 5.75 -10.29 -3.58
N GLU A 257 6.24 -10.15 -4.83
CA GLU A 257 5.91 -8.99 -5.66
C GLU A 257 4.45 -9.00 -6.13
N TYR A 258 3.91 -10.19 -6.45
CA TYR A 258 2.52 -10.34 -6.89
C TYR A 258 1.58 -10.66 -5.74
N ASP A 259 2.13 -10.98 -4.55
CA ASP A 259 1.39 -11.41 -3.37
C ASP A 259 0.55 -12.68 -3.62
N LEU A 260 1.18 -13.71 -4.16
CA LEU A 260 0.55 -14.97 -4.53
C LEU A 260 1.38 -16.17 -4.10
N ALA A 261 0.73 -17.18 -3.52
CA ALA A 261 1.35 -18.45 -3.18
C ALA A 261 0.45 -19.63 -3.62
N VAL A 262 1.10 -20.73 -3.98
CA VAL A 262 0.45 -22.02 -4.28
C VAL A 262 1.06 -23.12 -3.44
N MET A 263 0.22 -23.91 -2.80
CA MET A 263 0.61 -25.02 -1.94
C MET A 263 0.08 -26.34 -2.48
N ARG A 264 0.90 -27.38 -2.47
CA ARG A 264 0.45 -28.76 -2.54
C ARG A 264 -0.02 -29.18 -1.16
N VAL A 265 -1.21 -29.75 -1.07
CA VAL A 265 -1.86 -30.15 0.18
C VAL A 265 -2.07 -31.66 0.16
N TYR A 266 -1.59 -32.37 1.18
CA TYR A 266 -1.65 -33.82 1.24
C TYR A 266 -2.96 -34.30 1.88
N GLY A 267 -3.70 -35.16 1.18
CA GLY A 267 -4.95 -35.75 1.67
C GLY A 267 -6.16 -34.79 1.59
N LEU A 268 -6.06 -33.70 0.84
CA LEU A 268 -7.19 -32.82 0.54
C LEU A 268 -7.82 -33.23 -0.80
N ASP A 269 -9.09 -33.57 -0.79
CA ASP A 269 -9.86 -34.02 -1.97
C ASP A 269 -11.12 -33.14 -2.19
N GLU A 270 -11.00 -31.86 -1.97
CA GLU A 270 -12.08 -30.90 -2.19
C GLU A 270 -12.15 -30.44 -3.65
N PRO A 271 -13.36 -30.07 -4.16
CA PRO A 271 -13.55 -29.70 -5.56
C PRO A 271 -12.79 -28.40 -5.90
N PRO A 272 -12.18 -28.30 -7.11
CA PRO A 272 -11.48 -27.10 -7.52
C PRO A 272 -12.41 -26.01 -8.04
N LEU A 273 -12.09 -24.76 -7.75
CA LEU A 273 -12.68 -23.59 -8.40
C LEU A 273 -12.00 -23.29 -9.74
N THR A 274 -12.74 -22.70 -10.65
CA THR A 274 -12.25 -22.28 -11.97
C THR A 274 -12.13 -20.75 -12.05
N PHE A 275 -11.16 -20.25 -12.78
CA PHE A 275 -10.95 -18.81 -12.98
C PHE A 275 -11.78 -18.28 -14.16
N VAL A 276 -12.29 -17.06 -14.04
CA VAL A 276 -12.85 -16.36 -15.21
C VAL A 276 -11.72 -16.07 -16.22
N PRO A 277 -11.96 -16.26 -17.52
CA PRO A 277 -10.92 -16.08 -18.54
C PRO A 277 -10.65 -14.61 -18.90
N ASN A 278 -11.60 -13.70 -18.64
CA ASN A 278 -11.54 -12.30 -19.04
C ASN A 278 -11.76 -11.36 -17.86
N LEU A 279 -11.38 -10.08 -18.05
CA LEU A 279 -11.71 -9.03 -17.13
C LEU A 279 -13.22 -8.83 -17.03
N LEU A 280 -13.68 -8.55 -15.83
CA LEU A 280 -15.09 -8.24 -15.56
C LEU A 280 -15.32 -6.73 -15.51
N ALA A 281 -16.47 -6.29 -16.00
CA ALA A 281 -16.82 -4.88 -16.03
C ALA A 281 -17.17 -4.34 -14.62
N PRO A 282 -16.97 -3.03 -14.38
CA PRO A 282 -17.55 -2.34 -13.24
C PRO A 282 -19.06 -2.60 -13.11
N GLY A 283 -19.57 -2.69 -11.90
CA GLY A 283 -20.95 -3.07 -11.61
C GLY A 283 -21.22 -4.58 -11.56
N THR A 284 -20.23 -5.44 -11.91
CA THR A 284 -20.39 -6.89 -11.77
C THR A 284 -20.51 -7.27 -10.31
N LYS A 285 -21.60 -7.98 -9.98
CA LYS A 285 -21.84 -8.52 -8.64
C LYS A 285 -20.92 -9.68 -8.35
N THR A 286 -20.42 -9.73 -7.14
CA THR A 286 -19.49 -10.77 -6.68
C THR A 286 -19.85 -11.26 -5.28
N VAL A 287 -19.27 -12.39 -4.88
CA VAL A 287 -19.36 -12.93 -3.52
C VAL A 287 -17.92 -13.22 -3.06
N ILE A 288 -17.57 -12.77 -1.87
CA ILE A 288 -16.26 -13.01 -1.26
C ILE A 288 -16.41 -14.10 -0.20
N LEU A 289 -15.62 -15.15 -0.31
CA LEU A 289 -15.57 -16.25 0.63
C LEU A 289 -14.27 -16.21 1.43
N GLY A 290 -14.34 -16.51 2.74
CA GLY A 290 -13.13 -16.53 3.56
C GLY A 290 -13.38 -16.87 5.03
N TYR A 291 -12.30 -16.71 5.83
CA TYR A 291 -12.26 -16.97 7.28
C TYR A 291 -11.80 -15.70 8.01
N PRO A 292 -12.65 -14.66 8.08
CA PRO A 292 -12.28 -13.40 8.72
C PRO A 292 -11.86 -13.62 10.18
N GLU A 293 -10.77 -12.96 10.58
CA GLU A 293 -10.21 -12.98 11.93
C GLU A 293 -9.87 -14.39 12.46
N GLY A 294 -9.55 -15.32 11.54
CA GLY A 294 -9.35 -16.73 11.88
C GLY A 294 -10.60 -17.44 12.39
N GLY A 295 -11.74 -16.79 12.31
CA GLY A 295 -13.05 -17.28 12.76
C GLY A 295 -13.66 -18.36 11.85
N PRO A 296 -14.98 -18.59 11.95
CA PRO A 296 -15.71 -19.51 11.11
C PRO A 296 -15.77 -19.01 9.66
N PHE A 297 -16.08 -19.95 8.73
CA PHE A 297 -16.36 -19.62 7.34
C PHE A 297 -17.41 -18.51 7.22
N ASN A 298 -17.14 -17.56 6.35
CA ASN A 298 -18.02 -16.42 6.09
C ASN A 298 -18.09 -16.15 4.58
N ALA A 299 -19.27 -15.72 4.15
CA ALA A 299 -19.53 -15.26 2.80
C ALA A 299 -20.18 -13.90 2.85
N GLN A 300 -19.73 -12.98 2.02
CA GLN A 300 -20.28 -11.63 1.99
C GLN A 300 -20.48 -11.14 0.56
N PRO A 301 -21.49 -10.30 0.33
CA PRO A 301 -21.71 -9.70 -0.97
C PRO A 301 -20.59 -8.74 -1.32
N GLY A 302 -20.40 -8.53 -2.62
CA GLY A 302 -19.50 -7.53 -3.14
C GLY A 302 -19.88 -7.12 -4.56
N GLY A 303 -19.19 -6.12 -5.08
CA GLY A 303 -19.34 -5.65 -6.45
C GLY A 303 -18.08 -4.95 -6.94
N ILE A 304 -17.74 -5.13 -8.22
CA ILE A 304 -16.57 -4.51 -8.83
C ILE A 304 -16.85 -3.03 -9.07
N LEU A 305 -16.09 -2.15 -8.40
CA LEU A 305 -16.13 -0.71 -8.61
C LEU A 305 -15.37 -0.32 -9.88
N GLN A 306 -14.14 -0.80 -10.01
CA GLN A 306 -13.28 -0.58 -11.17
C GLN A 306 -12.13 -1.58 -11.21
N GLU A 307 -11.50 -1.70 -12.38
CA GLU A 307 -10.21 -2.35 -12.57
C GLU A 307 -9.17 -1.30 -12.93
N PHE A 308 -7.98 -1.41 -12.37
CA PHE A 308 -6.88 -0.53 -12.73
C PHE A 308 -5.53 -1.16 -12.40
N ARG A 309 -4.49 -0.53 -12.92
CA ARG A 309 -3.10 -0.89 -12.68
C ARG A 309 -2.59 -0.11 -11.46
N ALA A 310 -2.41 -0.80 -10.35
CA ALA A 310 -1.89 -0.22 -9.11
C ALA A 310 -0.37 -0.34 -9.06
N GLU A 311 0.28 0.74 -8.68
CA GLU A 311 1.68 0.77 -8.30
C GLU A 311 1.76 0.81 -6.77
N GLY A 312 2.32 -0.23 -6.17
CA GLY A 312 2.42 -0.41 -4.72
C GLY A 312 3.74 -1.06 -4.33
N SER A 313 3.88 -1.45 -3.07
CA SER A 313 5.02 -2.20 -2.58
C SER A 313 4.80 -3.71 -2.69
N ASP A 314 5.91 -4.48 -2.72
CA ASP A 314 5.86 -5.91 -2.43
C ASP A 314 5.45 -6.14 -0.96
N ILE A 315 5.21 -7.40 -0.56
CA ILE A 315 4.77 -7.71 0.81
C ILE A 315 5.82 -7.38 1.89
N TYR A 316 7.07 -7.13 1.51
CA TYR A 316 8.17 -6.76 2.41
C TYR A 316 8.45 -5.25 2.42
N ASN A 317 7.73 -4.46 1.64
CA ASN A 317 7.96 -3.03 1.43
C ASN A 317 9.39 -2.71 0.92
N GLN A 318 10.00 -3.63 0.17
CA GLN A 318 11.38 -3.50 -0.33
C GLN A 318 11.44 -3.07 -1.79
N ASN A 319 10.48 -3.49 -2.61
CA ASN A 319 10.45 -3.21 -4.04
C ASN A 319 9.11 -2.62 -4.46
N THR A 320 9.15 -1.68 -5.40
CA THR A 320 7.94 -1.21 -6.08
C THR A 320 7.47 -2.26 -7.07
N THR A 321 6.19 -2.59 -7.03
CA THR A 321 5.55 -3.57 -7.89
C THR A 321 4.30 -3.01 -8.54
N ILE A 322 3.95 -3.54 -9.70
CA ILE A 322 2.75 -3.14 -10.45
C ILE A 322 1.83 -4.36 -10.58
N ARG A 323 0.59 -4.20 -10.14
CA ARG A 323 -0.43 -5.25 -10.16
C ARG A 323 -1.70 -4.73 -10.84
N ASN A 324 -2.33 -5.56 -11.68
CA ASN A 324 -3.70 -5.29 -12.09
C ASN A 324 -4.63 -5.79 -10.99
N ILE A 325 -5.47 -4.92 -10.48
CA ILE A 325 -6.35 -5.18 -9.35
C ILE A 325 -7.77 -4.69 -9.63
N TYR A 326 -8.72 -5.32 -8.96
CA TYR A 326 -10.07 -4.78 -8.78
C TYR A 326 -10.14 -3.99 -7.49
N GLN A 327 -10.74 -2.82 -7.54
CA GLN A 327 -11.34 -2.16 -6.39
C GLN A 327 -12.77 -2.69 -6.27
N VAL A 328 -13.13 -3.15 -5.09
CA VAL A 328 -14.40 -3.85 -4.82
C VAL A 328 -15.13 -3.17 -3.70
N GLN A 329 -16.42 -2.95 -3.87
CA GLN A 329 -17.30 -2.62 -2.76
C GLN A 329 -17.55 -3.90 -1.98
N ALA A 330 -16.96 -4.01 -0.81
CA ALA A 330 -17.12 -5.13 0.12
C ALA A 330 -16.43 -4.82 1.45
N TYR A 331 -16.97 -5.31 2.54
CA TYR A 331 -16.38 -5.18 3.87
C TYR A 331 -15.30 -6.25 4.09
N ILE A 332 -14.04 -5.90 3.79
CA ILE A 332 -12.90 -6.80 3.92
C ILE A 332 -12.31 -6.72 5.34
N ARG A 333 -12.11 -7.88 5.97
CA ARG A 333 -11.49 -8.03 7.29
C ARG A 333 -10.18 -8.83 7.19
N PRO A 334 -9.23 -8.65 8.14
CA PRO A 334 -8.10 -9.56 8.29
C PRO A 334 -8.60 -11.02 8.26
N GLY A 335 -7.84 -11.92 7.64
CA GLY A 335 -8.25 -13.30 7.42
C GLY A 335 -9.05 -13.56 6.13
N ASN A 336 -9.64 -12.55 5.50
CA ASN A 336 -10.20 -12.71 4.14
C ASN A 336 -9.11 -12.80 3.07
N SER A 337 -7.89 -12.36 3.36
CA SER A 337 -6.73 -12.45 2.47
C SER A 337 -6.50 -13.88 1.99
N GLY A 338 -6.26 -14.06 0.69
CA GLY A 338 -6.14 -15.36 0.03
C GLY A 338 -7.48 -15.99 -0.36
N GLY A 339 -8.59 -15.43 0.10
CA GLY A 339 -9.93 -15.87 -0.27
C GLY A 339 -10.33 -15.45 -1.68
N PRO A 340 -11.16 -16.24 -2.38
CA PRO A 340 -11.64 -15.91 -3.71
C PRO A 340 -12.74 -14.85 -3.67
N MET A 341 -12.72 -13.97 -4.64
CA MET A 341 -13.85 -13.18 -5.08
C MET A 341 -14.50 -13.92 -6.25
N LEU A 342 -15.71 -14.40 -6.06
CA LEU A 342 -16.42 -15.24 -7.01
C LEU A 342 -17.48 -14.45 -7.77
N THR A 343 -17.70 -14.81 -9.03
CA THR A 343 -18.90 -14.45 -9.77
C THR A 343 -20.12 -15.20 -9.20
N LEU A 344 -21.33 -14.79 -9.57
CA LEU A 344 -22.55 -15.51 -9.18
C LEU A 344 -22.65 -16.95 -9.75
N ASN A 345 -21.78 -17.31 -10.70
CA ASN A 345 -21.66 -18.64 -11.29
C ASN A 345 -20.53 -19.48 -10.64
N GLY A 346 -19.94 -19.03 -9.52
CA GLY A 346 -18.89 -19.77 -8.80
C GLY A 346 -17.50 -19.69 -9.43
N GLN A 347 -17.26 -18.81 -10.41
CA GLN A 347 -15.94 -18.66 -11.01
C GLN A 347 -15.11 -17.61 -10.26
N VAL A 348 -13.82 -17.85 -10.08
CA VAL A 348 -12.90 -16.94 -9.42
C VAL A 348 -12.63 -15.72 -10.31
N ALA A 349 -13.14 -14.57 -9.90
CA ALA A 349 -12.89 -13.27 -10.52
C ALA A 349 -11.59 -12.65 -10.04
N GLY A 350 -11.20 -12.92 -8.79
CA GLY A 350 -9.97 -12.39 -8.19
C GLY A 350 -9.65 -13.04 -6.84
N ILE A 351 -8.53 -12.64 -6.25
CA ILE A 351 -8.11 -13.03 -4.90
C ILE A 351 -8.03 -11.78 -4.04
N VAL A 352 -8.79 -11.77 -2.95
CA VAL A 352 -8.76 -10.67 -1.98
C VAL A 352 -7.41 -10.64 -1.29
N PHE A 353 -6.77 -9.46 -1.23
CA PHE A 353 -5.45 -9.35 -0.60
C PHE A 353 -5.30 -8.13 0.32
N SER A 354 -6.17 -7.13 0.19
CA SER A 354 -6.09 -5.92 1.02
C SER A 354 -7.44 -5.21 1.12
N ARG A 355 -7.52 -4.26 2.04
CA ARG A 355 -8.67 -3.38 2.21
C ARG A 355 -8.24 -1.92 2.06
N SER A 356 -9.21 -1.04 1.83
CA SER A 356 -8.98 0.41 1.90
C SER A 356 -8.69 0.83 3.34
N THR A 357 -7.80 1.80 3.49
CA THR A 357 -7.52 2.48 4.76
C THR A 357 -8.47 3.65 5.02
N THR A 358 -9.16 4.11 3.97
CA THR A 358 -10.03 5.30 4.00
C THR A 358 -11.51 4.98 3.94
N GLU A 359 -11.88 3.83 3.34
CA GLU A 359 -13.26 3.41 3.09
C GLU A 359 -13.47 2.01 3.68
N ASN A 360 -14.35 1.88 4.66
CA ASN A 360 -14.56 0.61 5.37
C ASN A 360 -15.20 -0.48 4.50
N ASP A 361 -15.94 -0.10 3.48
CA ASP A 361 -16.65 -0.96 2.54
C ASP A 361 -15.93 -1.12 1.20
N VAL A 362 -14.63 -0.79 1.14
CA VAL A 362 -13.81 -0.94 -0.05
C VAL A 362 -12.63 -1.88 0.22
N GLY A 363 -12.47 -2.85 -0.67
CA GLY A 363 -11.36 -3.77 -0.69
C GLY A 363 -10.68 -3.86 -2.06
N TYR A 364 -9.62 -4.68 -2.11
CA TYR A 364 -8.83 -4.88 -3.31
C TYR A 364 -8.61 -6.38 -3.56
N ALA A 365 -8.74 -6.77 -4.83
CA ALA A 365 -8.52 -8.15 -5.26
C ALA A 365 -7.58 -8.22 -6.48
N LEU A 366 -6.64 -9.15 -6.46
CA LEU A 366 -5.81 -9.47 -7.62
C LEU A 366 -6.69 -10.01 -8.74
N VAL A 367 -6.51 -9.52 -9.96
CA VAL A 367 -7.32 -9.93 -11.11
C VAL A 367 -7.02 -11.38 -11.51
N SER A 368 -8.08 -12.18 -11.75
CA SER A 368 -7.99 -13.60 -12.07
C SER A 368 -7.09 -13.93 -13.25
N THR A 369 -7.07 -13.12 -14.31
CA THR A 369 -6.26 -13.37 -15.51
C THR A 369 -4.76 -13.39 -15.23
N GLY A 370 -4.28 -12.52 -14.31
CA GLY A 370 -2.90 -12.51 -13.85
C GLY A 370 -2.59 -13.65 -12.89
N VAL A 371 -3.53 -14.01 -12.03
CA VAL A 371 -3.44 -15.08 -11.05
C VAL A 371 -3.42 -16.45 -11.77
N SER A 372 -4.39 -16.73 -12.65
CA SER A 372 -4.54 -18.03 -13.31
C SER A 372 -3.30 -18.41 -14.11
N LYS A 373 -2.68 -17.47 -14.81
CA LYS A 373 -1.43 -17.70 -15.55
C LYS A 373 -0.29 -18.17 -14.62
N ARG A 374 -0.14 -17.54 -13.46
CA ARG A 374 0.90 -17.89 -12.48
C ARG A 374 0.62 -19.24 -11.80
N VAL A 375 -0.64 -19.49 -11.48
CA VAL A 375 -1.08 -20.77 -10.92
C VAL A 375 -0.81 -21.90 -11.91
N GLN A 376 -1.14 -21.74 -13.21
CA GLN A 376 -0.84 -22.74 -14.24
C GLN A 376 0.67 -22.98 -14.37
N GLN A 377 1.50 -21.95 -14.33
CA GLN A 377 2.96 -22.10 -14.32
C GLN A 377 3.47 -22.88 -13.11
N ALA A 378 2.96 -22.59 -11.91
CA ALA A 378 3.30 -23.29 -10.68
C ALA A 378 2.90 -24.79 -10.74
N LEU A 379 1.72 -25.09 -11.28
CA LEU A 379 1.20 -26.45 -11.42
C LEU A 379 1.90 -27.28 -12.52
N ALA A 380 2.51 -26.62 -13.51
CA ALA A 380 3.27 -27.28 -14.57
C ALA A 380 4.63 -27.78 -14.08
N ASN A 381 5.28 -27.05 -13.16
CA ASN A 381 6.61 -27.37 -12.61
C ASN A 381 6.61 -27.23 -11.08
N PRO A 382 5.93 -28.09 -10.33
CA PRO A 382 5.80 -27.98 -8.89
C PRO A 382 7.13 -28.32 -8.20
N SER A 383 7.83 -27.33 -7.69
CA SER A 383 9.05 -27.52 -6.91
C SER A 383 8.91 -26.85 -5.54
N PRO A 384 9.35 -27.50 -4.45
CA PRO A 384 9.34 -26.89 -3.14
C PRO A 384 10.06 -25.55 -3.14
N THR A 385 9.45 -24.54 -2.52
CA THR A 385 10.00 -23.20 -2.45
C THR A 385 9.87 -22.66 -1.03
N SER A 386 10.76 -21.73 -0.65
CA SER A 386 10.74 -21.08 0.66
C SER A 386 9.63 -20.03 0.74
N THR A 387 9.14 -19.78 1.94
CA THR A 387 8.25 -18.67 2.28
C THR A 387 9.03 -17.40 2.69
N GLU A 388 10.35 -17.42 2.48
CA GLU A 388 11.27 -16.32 2.76
C GLU A 388 11.21 -15.83 4.23
N GLY A 389 11.31 -14.52 4.46
CA GLY A 389 11.27 -13.90 5.78
C GLY A 389 9.89 -13.44 6.21
N CYS A 390 9.83 -12.84 7.38
CA CYS A 390 8.63 -12.22 7.91
C CYS A 390 8.31 -10.92 7.16
N THR A 391 7.04 -10.64 6.94
CA THR A 391 6.58 -9.29 6.61
C THR A 391 6.70 -8.43 7.87
N ASN A 392 7.36 -7.28 7.75
CA ASN A 392 7.52 -6.33 8.87
C ASN A 392 6.21 -5.65 9.22
#